data_69506f77b68381cda0942471d9f43471
#
_entry.id   69506f77b68381cda0942471d9f43471
#
_cell.length_a   1.000
_cell.length_b   1.000
_cell.length_c   1.000
_cell.angle_alpha   90.00
_cell.angle_beta   90.00
_cell.angle_gamma   90.00
#
_symmetry.space_group_name_H-M   'P 1'
#
loop_
_entity.id
_entity.type
_entity.pdbx_description
1 polymer ?
#
loop_
_entity_poly.entity_id
_entity_poly.type
_entity_poly.pdbx_seq_one_letter_code
_entity_poly.pdbx_strand_id
1 'polypeptide(L)'
;MEPVTNATVYVVDDDADVRDALAWLLRSRRLYSESFASAEDFLKMVEERALPRQPQCLLLDVRMTGMTGLALFDLLKQRDGFIQTVPVIFLTGHADVPTAVQTVKQGAFDFCEKPFSDNVLVDRIEQALQQSAVYLEETAHRHALLSRLADLTERENGVMKLVVEGVPNKLIADQLDISVRTVEVHRARVFDKMQVKSAVELANVLRAHGQLPQ
;
A
#
# COMPACT_ATOMS: atom_id res chain seq x y z
N MET A 1 8.58 16.78 8.76
CA MET A 1 8.18 15.41 8.43
C MET A 1 9.35 14.50 8.80
N GLU A 2 9.12 13.44 9.53
CA GLU A 2 10.21 12.49 9.82
C GLU A 2 10.63 11.78 8.54
N PRO A 3 11.94 11.63 8.28
CA PRO A 3 12.41 10.93 7.10
C PRO A 3 11.95 9.46 7.13
N VAL A 4 11.42 8.96 6.01
CA VAL A 4 11.05 7.55 5.88
C VAL A 4 12.34 6.74 5.92
N THR A 5 12.59 6.08 7.05
CA THR A 5 13.74 5.19 7.22
C THR A 5 13.43 3.81 6.63
N ASN A 6 14.45 3.17 6.04
CA ASN A 6 14.34 1.84 5.45
C ASN A 6 13.39 1.79 4.22
N ALA A 7 13.64 2.66 3.24
CA ALA A 7 12.89 2.73 1.99
C ALA A 7 13.76 2.30 0.80
N THR A 8 13.13 1.88 -0.29
CA THR A 8 13.82 1.55 -1.55
C THR A 8 13.29 2.41 -2.70
N VAL A 9 14.22 3.03 -3.44
CA VAL A 9 13.92 3.73 -4.68
C VAL A 9 14.44 2.91 -5.86
N TYR A 10 13.54 2.42 -6.68
CA TYR A 10 13.90 1.77 -7.94
C TYR A 10 14.12 2.82 -9.02
N VAL A 11 15.17 2.64 -9.82
CA VAL A 11 15.49 3.53 -10.94
C VAL A 11 15.52 2.70 -12.21
N VAL A 12 14.67 3.02 -13.17
CA VAL A 12 14.61 2.33 -14.47
C VAL A 12 14.81 3.37 -15.57
N ASP A 13 15.97 3.31 -16.19
CA ASP A 13 16.41 4.25 -17.23
C ASP A 13 17.46 3.53 -18.09
N ASP A 14 17.46 3.62 -19.40
CA ASP A 14 18.45 2.95 -20.26
C ASP A 14 19.79 3.72 -20.35
N ASP A 15 19.81 5.00 -19.96
CA ASP A 15 21.01 5.81 -19.87
C ASP A 15 21.80 5.52 -18.57
N ALA A 16 23.01 5.01 -18.72
CA ALA A 16 23.87 4.67 -17.58
C ALA A 16 24.29 5.92 -16.78
N ASP A 17 24.56 7.03 -17.44
CA ASP A 17 24.99 8.27 -16.78
C ASP A 17 23.87 8.83 -15.90
N VAL A 18 22.62 8.73 -16.36
CA VAL A 18 21.43 9.12 -15.58
C VAL A 18 21.27 8.21 -14.37
N ARG A 19 21.39 6.87 -14.53
CA ARG A 19 21.29 5.94 -13.41
C ARG A 19 22.36 6.19 -12.35
N ASP A 20 23.61 6.43 -12.77
CA ASP A 20 24.73 6.70 -11.85
C ASP A 20 24.54 8.02 -11.12
N ALA A 21 24.12 9.08 -11.81
CA ALA A 21 23.82 10.37 -11.19
C ALA A 21 22.69 10.27 -10.16
N LEU A 22 21.60 9.56 -10.49
CA LEU A 22 20.48 9.32 -9.56
C LEU A 22 20.92 8.46 -8.35
N ALA A 23 21.70 7.41 -8.57
CA ALA A 23 22.21 6.57 -7.49
C ALA A 23 23.10 7.37 -6.52
N TRP A 24 23.94 8.27 -7.05
CA TRP A 24 24.75 9.18 -6.24
C TRP A 24 23.89 10.17 -5.45
N LEU A 25 22.92 10.81 -6.10
CA LEU A 25 21.98 11.74 -5.47
C LEU A 25 21.24 11.06 -4.31
N LEU A 26 20.62 9.90 -4.56
CA LEU A 26 19.84 9.15 -3.58
C LEU A 26 20.71 8.71 -2.38
N ARG A 27 21.92 8.23 -2.65
CA ARG A 27 22.89 7.90 -1.59
C ARG A 27 23.27 9.11 -0.73
N SER A 28 23.44 10.31 -1.32
CA SER A 28 23.72 11.54 -0.60
C SER A 28 22.60 11.95 0.35
N ARG A 29 21.38 11.51 0.07
CA ARG A 29 20.16 11.70 0.88
C ARG A 29 19.85 10.50 1.78
N ARG A 30 20.75 9.52 1.88
CA ARG A 30 20.59 8.28 2.67
C ARG A 30 19.41 7.41 2.24
N LEU A 31 19.01 7.52 0.98
CA LEU A 31 18.01 6.66 0.35
C LEU A 31 18.71 5.51 -0.34
N TYR A 32 18.25 4.29 -0.07
CA TYR A 32 18.72 3.11 -0.80
C TYR A 32 18.09 3.08 -2.18
N SER A 33 18.87 2.75 -3.19
CA SER A 33 18.39 2.63 -4.57
C SER A 33 18.87 1.35 -5.25
N GLU A 34 18.04 0.83 -6.13
CA GLU A 34 18.33 -0.31 -7.01
C GLU A 34 18.02 0.11 -8.45
N SER A 35 19.01 -0.02 -9.35
CA SER A 35 18.92 0.51 -10.71
C SER A 35 18.83 -0.62 -11.74
N PHE A 36 18.03 -0.39 -12.79
CA PHE A 36 17.77 -1.32 -13.89
C PHE A 36 17.99 -0.61 -15.21
N ALA A 37 18.64 -1.28 -16.16
CA ALA A 37 18.95 -0.73 -17.46
C ALA A 37 17.79 -0.86 -18.47
N SER A 38 16.76 -1.63 -18.13
CA SER A 38 15.59 -1.84 -18.99
C SER A 38 14.32 -2.08 -18.16
N ALA A 39 13.18 -1.84 -18.80
CA ALA A 39 11.88 -2.17 -18.24
C ALA A 39 11.71 -3.68 -18.03
N GLU A 40 12.28 -4.48 -18.93
CA GLU A 40 12.25 -5.94 -18.90
C GLU A 40 13.00 -6.48 -17.68
N ASP A 41 14.17 -5.94 -17.34
CA ASP A 41 14.95 -6.34 -16.16
C ASP A 41 14.19 -6.02 -14.87
N PHE A 42 13.56 -4.85 -14.79
CA PHE A 42 12.73 -4.49 -13.64
C PHE A 42 11.52 -5.41 -13.52
N LEU A 43 10.80 -5.67 -14.63
CA LEU A 43 9.64 -6.55 -14.65
C LEU A 43 10.01 -7.96 -14.19
N LYS A 44 11.14 -8.50 -14.69
CA LYS A 44 11.68 -9.78 -14.27
C LYS A 44 11.96 -9.81 -12.76
N MET A 45 12.59 -8.78 -12.21
CA MET A 45 12.82 -8.67 -10.76
C MET A 45 11.50 -8.73 -9.98
N VAL A 46 10.47 -8.00 -10.43
CA VAL A 46 9.15 -7.98 -9.77
C VAL A 46 8.44 -9.34 -9.86
N GLU A 47 8.71 -10.14 -10.90
CA GLU A 47 8.15 -11.47 -11.08
C GLU A 47 8.85 -12.54 -10.25
N GLU A 48 10.16 -12.43 -10.13
CA GLU A 48 11.01 -13.43 -9.45
C GLU A 48 11.12 -13.20 -7.94
N ARG A 49 10.89 -11.98 -7.48
CA ARG A 49 11.12 -11.58 -6.08
C ARG A 49 9.91 -10.89 -5.47
N ALA A 50 9.47 -11.35 -4.30
CA ALA A 50 8.50 -10.61 -3.52
C ALA A 50 9.08 -9.24 -3.12
N LEU A 51 8.30 -8.18 -3.36
CA LEU A 51 8.70 -6.83 -2.94
C LEU A 51 8.81 -6.77 -1.41
N PRO A 52 9.81 -6.07 -0.87
CA PRO A 52 9.97 -5.92 0.56
C PRO A 52 8.79 -5.15 1.17
N ARG A 53 8.43 -5.48 2.41
CA ARG A 53 7.36 -4.79 3.16
C ARG A 53 7.88 -3.48 3.79
N GLN A 54 8.43 -2.62 2.96
CA GLN A 54 8.95 -1.31 3.34
C GLN A 54 8.52 -0.28 2.28
N PRO A 55 8.52 1.02 2.58
CA PRO A 55 8.16 2.06 1.61
C PRO A 55 9.02 2.00 0.37
N GLN A 56 8.41 2.15 -0.79
CA GLN A 56 9.04 2.02 -2.09
C GLN A 56 8.58 3.12 -3.03
N CYS A 57 9.40 3.44 -4.02
CA CYS A 57 9.08 4.36 -5.11
C CYS A 57 9.81 3.91 -6.37
N LEU A 58 9.22 4.10 -7.53
CA LEU A 58 9.82 3.84 -8.85
C LEU A 58 10.04 5.15 -9.60
N LEU A 59 11.30 5.44 -9.94
CA LEU A 59 11.67 6.44 -10.93
C LEU A 59 11.75 5.73 -12.29
N LEU A 60 10.97 6.16 -13.25
CA LEU A 60 10.80 5.46 -14.51
C LEU A 60 10.98 6.42 -15.70
N ASP A 61 11.99 6.18 -16.51
CA ASP A 61 12.13 6.93 -17.76
C ASP A 61 11.00 6.59 -18.72
N VAL A 62 10.48 7.60 -19.41
CA VAL A 62 9.40 7.43 -20.39
C VAL A 62 9.89 6.71 -21.64
N ARG A 63 11.09 7.09 -22.12
CA ARG A 63 11.65 6.62 -23.40
C ARG A 63 12.86 5.74 -23.16
N MET A 64 12.69 4.47 -23.30
CA MET A 64 13.76 3.49 -23.21
C MET A 64 13.80 2.62 -24.46
N THR A 65 14.96 2.06 -24.74
CA THR A 65 15.14 1.05 -25.78
C THR A 65 14.36 -0.22 -25.39
N GLY A 66 13.66 -0.85 -26.32
CA GLY A 66 12.81 -2.02 -26.04
C GLY A 66 11.45 -1.59 -25.49
N MET A 67 11.08 -2.06 -24.29
CA MET A 67 9.83 -1.69 -23.64
C MET A 67 9.92 -0.26 -23.09
N THR A 68 8.97 0.59 -23.48
CA THR A 68 8.88 1.96 -22.96
C THR A 68 8.41 1.98 -21.51
N GLY A 69 8.74 3.06 -20.76
CA GLY A 69 8.24 3.23 -19.40
C GLY A 69 6.72 3.26 -19.30
N LEU A 70 6.04 3.78 -20.32
CA LEU A 70 4.58 3.78 -20.38
C LEU A 70 4.02 2.36 -20.48
N ALA A 71 4.61 1.53 -21.34
CA ALA A 71 4.20 0.12 -21.48
C ALA A 71 4.45 -0.67 -20.18
N LEU A 72 5.59 -0.45 -19.52
CA LEU A 72 5.85 -1.03 -18.21
C LEU A 72 4.80 -0.58 -17.19
N PHE A 73 4.50 0.70 -17.10
CA PHE A 73 3.50 1.23 -16.17
C PHE A 73 2.12 0.60 -16.39
N ASP A 74 1.70 0.41 -17.65
CA ASP A 74 0.43 -0.25 -17.96
C ASP A 74 0.40 -1.71 -17.49
N LEU A 75 1.50 -2.44 -17.57
CA LEU A 75 1.63 -3.79 -17.02
C LEU A 75 1.59 -3.79 -15.48
N LEU A 76 2.28 -2.83 -14.84
CA LEU A 76 2.31 -2.71 -13.38
C LEU A 76 0.95 -2.34 -12.79
N LYS A 77 0.15 -1.52 -13.49
CA LYS A 77 -1.23 -1.19 -13.07
C LYS A 77 -2.17 -2.41 -13.03
N GLN A 78 -1.91 -3.42 -13.84
CA GLN A 78 -2.72 -4.64 -13.86
C GLN A 78 -2.45 -5.54 -12.64
N ARG A 79 -1.38 -5.27 -11.88
CA ARG A 79 -1.05 -5.98 -10.65
C ARG A 79 -1.76 -5.31 -9.48
N ASP A 80 -2.59 -6.08 -8.77
CA ASP A 80 -3.39 -5.55 -7.66
C ASP A 80 -2.51 -4.89 -6.57
N GLY A 81 -2.82 -3.65 -6.25
CA GLY A 81 -2.13 -2.86 -5.23
C GLY A 81 -0.68 -2.46 -5.56
N PHE A 82 -0.14 -2.79 -6.75
CA PHE A 82 1.27 -2.53 -7.06
C PHE A 82 1.60 -1.03 -7.04
N ILE A 83 0.89 -0.22 -7.82
CA ILE A 83 1.17 1.23 -7.93
C ILE A 83 0.85 2.02 -6.67
N GLN A 84 0.04 1.47 -5.76
CA GLN A 84 -0.20 2.02 -4.43
C GLN A 84 0.99 1.71 -3.50
N THR A 85 1.52 0.48 -3.59
CA THR A 85 2.71 0.05 -2.84
C THR A 85 3.98 0.69 -3.35
N VAL A 86 4.11 0.84 -4.68
CA VAL A 86 5.27 1.40 -5.38
C VAL A 86 4.80 2.56 -6.26
N PRO A 87 4.56 3.75 -5.69
CA PRO A 87 4.20 4.93 -6.47
C PRO A 87 5.25 5.23 -7.54
N VAL A 88 4.79 5.58 -8.76
CA VAL A 88 5.64 5.78 -9.92
C VAL A 88 5.79 7.25 -10.23
N ILE A 89 7.02 7.72 -10.30
CA ILE A 89 7.41 9.06 -10.78
C ILE A 89 8.06 8.88 -12.14
N PHE A 90 7.47 9.46 -13.17
CA PHE A 90 8.06 9.45 -14.51
C PHE A 90 9.17 10.48 -14.63
N LEU A 91 10.31 10.08 -15.22
CA LEU A 91 11.35 10.97 -15.69
C LEU A 91 11.12 11.19 -17.18
N THR A 92 10.95 12.43 -17.62
CA THR A 92 10.51 12.71 -18.99
C THR A 92 11.34 13.82 -19.63
N GLY A 93 11.65 13.70 -20.92
CA GLY A 93 12.18 14.81 -21.70
C GLY A 93 11.08 15.78 -22.12
N HIS A 94 11.49 16.96 -22.62
CA HIS A 94 10.61 18.08 -22.95
C HIS A 94 9.44 17.76 -23.90
N ALA A 95 9.65 16.84 -24.82
CA ALA A 95 8.65 16.46 -25.82
C ALA A 95 7.53 15.54 -25.25
N ASP A 96 7.71 14.99 -24.05
CA ASP A 96 6.83 13.97 -23.46
C ASP A 96 5.93 14.51 -22.36
N VAL A 97 6.01 15.80 -22.03
CA VAL A 97 5.20 16.43 -20.95
C VAL A 97 3.70 16.20 -21.12
N PRO A 98 3.08 16.35 -22.31
CA PRO A 98 1.65 16.06 -22.46
C PRO A 98 1.31 14.60 -22.12
N THR A 99 2.17 13.65 -22.48
CA THR A 99 2.02 12.24 -22.18
C THR A 99 2.17 11.98 -20.67
N ALA A 100 3.16 12.61 -20.03
CA ALA A 100 3.38 12.51 -18.59
C ALA A 100 2.17 13.01 -17.79
N VAL A 101 1.58 14.14 -18.16
CA VAL A 101 0.34 14.66 -17.54
C VAL A 101 -0.82 13.66 -17.68
N GLN A 102 -0.96 13.03 -18.84
CA GLN A 102 -1.99 12.01 -19.03
C GLN A 102 -1.75 10.80 -18.15
N THR A 103 -0.50 10.38 -17.97
CA THR A 103 -0.13 9.23 -17.14
C THR A 103 -0.42 9.46 -15.66
N VAL A 104 -0.20 10.68 -15.15
CA VAL A 104 -0.61 11.05 -13.79
C VAL A 104 -2.12 10.92 -13.61
N LYS A 105 -2.93 11.35 -14.60
CA LYS A 105 -4.38 11.12 -14.60
C LYS A 105 -4.77 9.65 -14.61
N GLN A 106 -3.90 8.76 -15.05
CA GLN A 106 -4.07 7.32 -15.09
C GLN A 106 -3.53 6.60 -13.86
N GLY A 107 -3.07 7.33 -12.83
CA GLY A 107 -2.66 6.77 -11.55
C GLY A 107 -1.16 6.76 -11.27
N ALA A 108 -0.32 7.33 -12.14
CA ALA A 108 1.06 7.63 -11.76
C ALA A 108 1.07 8.66 -10.63
N PHE A 109 2.07 8.57 -9.75
CA PHE A 109 2.19 9.50 -8.63
C PHE A 109 2.49 10.92 -9.13
N ASP A 110 3.50 11.05 -10.00
CA ASP A 110 3.93 12.33 -10.54
C ASP A 110 4.85 12.15 -11.75
N PHE A 111 5.34 13.28 -12.28
CA PHE A 111 6.41 13.29 -13.29
C PHE A 111 7.44 14.38 -12.97
N CYS A 112 8.66 14.20 -13.47
CA CYS A 112 9.74 15.16 -13.36
C CYS A 112 10.40 15.33 -14.71
N GLU A 113 10.45 16.58 -15.21
CA GLU A 113 11.03 16.90 -16.51
C GLU A 113 12.54 17.02 -16.42
N LYS A 114 13.26 16.33 -17.32
CA LYS A 114 14.72 16.43 -17.49
C LYS A 114 15.08 17.70 -18.30
N PRO A 115 16.06 18.55 -17.87
CA PRO A 115 16.84 18.43 -16.63
C PRO A 115 16.06 18.90 -15.39
N PHE A 116 16.12 18.14 -14.33
CA PHE A 116 15.43 18.43 -13.06
C PHE A 116 16.39 18.99 -12.00
N SER A 117 15.85 19.72 -11.04
CA SER A 117 16.56 20.09 -9.82
C SER A 117 16.57 18.92 -8.84
N ASP A 118 17.75 18.60 -8.28
CA ASP A 118 17.93 17.54 -7.29
C ASP A 118 16.96 17.65 -6.11
N ASN A 119 16.77 18.86 -5.59
CA ASN A 119 15.87 19.08 -4.46
C ASN A 119 14.41 18.80 -4.83
N VAL A 120 13.95 19.24 -6.02
CA VAL A 120 12.59 19.00 -6.48
C VAL A 120 12.34 17.51 -6.68
N LEU A 121 13.29 16.77 -7.26
CA LEU A 121 13.15 15.32 -7.44
C LEU A 121 13.11 14.60 -6.07
N VAL A 122 14.01 14.97 -5.15
CA VAL A 122 14.05 14.35 -3.80
C VAL A 122 12.76 14.61 -3.04
N ASP A 123 12.23 15.84 -3.06
CA ASP A 123 10.94 16.17 -2.41
C ASP A 123 9.79 15.29 -2.95
N ARG A 124 9.76 15.03 -4.27
CA ARG A 124 8.77 14.16 -4.90
C ARG A 124 8.93 12.70 -4.47
N ILE A 125 10.17 12.22 -4.40
CA ILE A 125 10.48 10.87 -3.93
C ILE A 125 10.04 10.70 -2.48
N GLU A 126 10.34 11.65 -1.60
CA GLU A 126 9.93 11.60 -0.20
C GLU A 126 8.41 11.56 -0.04
N GLN A 127 7.67 12.34 -0.84
CA GLN A 127 6.20 12.30 -0.86
C GLN A 127 5.67 10.95 -1.35
N ALA A 128 6.27 10.38 -2.39
CA ALA A 128 5.91 9.06 -2.90
C ALA A 128 6.17 7.94 -1.88
N LEU A 129 7.32 7.98 -1.21
CA LEU A 129 7.66 7.05 -0.14
C LEU A 129 6.71 7.16 1.06
N GLN A 130 6.29 8.38 1.41
CA GLN A 130 5.29 8.59 2.45
C GLN A 130 3.93 8.00 2.06
N GLN A 131 3.48 8.16 0.82
CA GLN A 131 2.26 7.53 0.32
C GLN A 131 2.35 6.01 0.39
N SER A 132 3.47 5.43 -0.05
CA SER A 132 3.73 3.99 0.05
C SER A 132 3.67 3.50 1.49
N ALA A 133 4.27 4.23 2.45
CA ALA A 133 4.24 3.89 3.87
C ALA A 133 2.81 3.82 4.41
N VAL A 134 2.00 4.83 4.12
CA VAL A 134 0.58 4.88 4.55
C VAL A 134 -0.19 3.70 3.97
N TYR A 135 -0.05 3.42 2.68
CA TYR A 135 -0.74 2.30 2.04
C TYR A 135 -0.34 0.93 2.63
N LEU A 136 0.95 0.73 2.91
CA LEU A 136 1.45 -0.49 3.54
C LEU A 136 0.88 -0.68 4.96
N GLU A 137 0.81 0.40 5.75
CA GLU A 137 0.25 0.38 7.10
C GLU A 137 -1.25 0.03 7.07
N GLU A 138 -2.03 0.70 6.22
CA GLU A 138 -3.46 0.44 6.04
C GLU A 138 -3.73 -1.00 5.59
N THR A 139 -2.91 -1.50 4.65
CA THR A 139 -3.01 -2.87 4.15
C THR A 139 -2.67 -3.88 5.24
N ALA A 140 -1.63 -3.64 6.04
CA ALA A 140 -1.27 -4.49 7.18
C ALA A 140 -2.37 -4.53 8.23
N HIS A 141 -2.97 -3.40 8.58
CA HIS A 141 -4.11 -3.32 9.50
C HIS A 141 -5.33 -4.09 8.98
N ARG A 142 -5.64 -3.93 7.69
CA ARG A 142 -6.73 -4.68 7.05
C ARG A 142 -6.49 -6.19 7.11
N HIS A 143 -5.28 -6.65 6.76
CA HIS A 143 -4.94 -8.07 6.80
C HIS A 143 -5.01 -8.63 8.23
N ALA A 144 -4.52 -7.88 9.23
CA ALA A 144 -4.60 -8.28 10.63
C ALA A 144 -6.06 -8.41 11.09
N LEU A 145 -6.93 -7.48 10.69
CA LEU A 145 -8.36 -7.55 11.02
C LEU A 145 -9.02 -8.77 10.35
N LEU A 146 -8.78 -9.00 9.07
CA LEU A 146 -9.35 -10.15 8.35
C LEU A 146 -8.89 -11.47 8.95
N SER A 147 -7.62 -11.57 9.36
CA SER A 147 -7.10 -12.75 10.05
C SER A 147 -7.85 -12.99 11.39
N ARG A 148 -8.03 -11.93 12.20
CA ARG A 148 -8.78 -12.06 13.48
C ARG A 148 -10.24 -12.46 13.25
N LEU A 149 -10.89 -11.95 12.20
CA LEU A 149 -12.25 -12.35 11.85
C LEU A 149 -12.31 -13.82 11.41
N ALA A 150 -11.31 -14.29 10.65
CA ALA A 150 -11.23 -15.70 10.24
C ALA A 150 -11.00 -16.66 11.43
N ASP A 151 -10.39 -16.19 12.53
CA ASP A 151 -10.17 -16.96 13.74
C ASP A 151 -11.43 -17.12 14.63
N LEU A 152 -12.51 -16.37 14.32
CA LEU A 152 -13.77 -16.51 15.05
C LEU A 152 -14.48 -17.81 14.65
N THR A 153 -14.95 -18.56 15.64
CA THR A 153 -15.87 -19.66 15.40
C THR A 153 -17.22 -19.14 14.89
N GLU A 154 -18.01 -20.01 14.27
CA GLU A 154 -19.35 -19.66 13.79
C GLU A 154 -20.23 -19.04 14.89
N ARG A 155 -20.16 -19.61 16.12
CA ARG A 155 -20.89 -19.10 17.29
C ARG A 155 -20.38 -17.73 17.75
N GLU A 156 -19.07 -17.52 17.80
CA GLU A 156 -18.47 -16.23 18.14
C GLU A 156 -18.82 -15.16 17.08
N ASN A 157 -18.82 -15.51 15.79
CA ASN A 157 -19.23 -14.62 14.72
C ASN A 157 -20.72 -14.22 14.85
N GLY A 158 -21.61 -15.19 15.14
CA GLY A 158 -23.02 -14.90 15.42
C GLY A 158 -23.20 -13.92 16.58
N VAL A 159 -22.51 -14.14 17.70
CA VAL A 159 -22.54 -13.24 18.86
C VAL A 159 -21.95 -11.87 18.50
N MET A 160 -20.83 -11.83 17.78
CA MET A 160 -20.19 -10.57 17.34
C MET A 160 -21.15 -9.68 16.56
N LYS A 161 -21.86 -10.23 15.58
CA LYS A 161 -22.83 -9.47 14.76
C LYS A 161 -23.89 -8.80 15.62
N LEU A 162 -24.53 -9.54 16.52
CA LEU A 162 -25.58 -9.02 17.40
C LEU A 162 -25.05 -7.99 18.42
N VAL A 163 -23.81 -8.19 18.91
CA VAL A 163 -23.15 -7.23 19.80
C VAL A 163 -22.90 -5.88 19.10
N VAL A 164 -22.49 -5.92 17.84
CA VAL A 164 -22.24 -4.70 17.04
C VAL A 164 -23.54 -3.97 16.70
N GLU A 165 -24.64 -4.69 16.54
CA GLU A 165 -25.99 -4.12 16.39
C GLU A 165 -26.55 -3.55 17.71
N GLY A 166 -25.83 -3.71 18.82
CA GLY A 166 -26.24 -3.21 20.14
C GLY A 166 -27.29 -4.07 20.83
N VAL A 167 -27.49 -5.32 20.40
CA VAL A 167 -28.47 -6.24 20.96
C VAL A 167 -28.07 -6.63 22.41
N PRO A 168 -28.98 -6.49 23.40
CA PRO A 168 -28.71 -6.90 24.79
C PRO A 168 -28.44 -8.40 24.90
N ASN A 169 -27.59 -8.81 25.87
CA ASN A 169 -27.19 -10.23 26.06
C ASN A 169 -28.37 -11.19 26.21
N LYS A 170 -29.47 -10.74 26.85
CA LYS A 170 -30.67 -11.58 27.03
C LYS A 170 -31.32 -11.90 25.67
N LEU A 171 -31.42 -10.91 24.78
CA LEU A 171 -31.99 -11.11 23.45
C LEU A 171 -31.04 -11.90 22.55
N ILE A 172 -29.73 -11.73 22.70
CA ILE A 172 -28.72 -12.55 21.99
C ILE A 172 -28.89 -14.03 22.42
N ALA A 173 -29.05 -14.28 23.72
CA ALA A 173 -29.25 -15.62 24.23
C ALA A 173 -30.51 -16.30 23.65
N ASP A 174 -31.62 -15.56 23.60
CA ASP A 174 -32.89 -16.02 23.01
C ASP A 174 -32.74 -16.29 21.49
N GLN A 175 -32.09 -15.41 20.74
CA GLN A 175 -31.93 -15.56 19.28
C GLN A 175 -30.99 -16.70 18.88
N LEU A 176 -29.98 -16.98 19.70
CA LEU A 176 -28.98 -18.02 19.40
C LEU A 176 -29.25 -19.33 20.11
N ASP A 177 -30.36 -19.43 20.89
CA ASP A 177 -30.74 -20.60 21.69
C ASP A 177 -29.62 -21.07 22.61
N ILE A 178 -29.06 -20.13 23.41
CA ILE A 178 -27.99 -20.38 24.39
C ILE A 178 -28.26 -19.60 25.67
N SER A 179 -27.57 -19.97 26.78
CA SER A 179 -27.70 -19.21 28.03
C SER A 179 -27.04 -17.81 27.96
N VAL A 180 -27.56 -16.87 28.77
CA VAL A 180 -26.94 -15.52 28.90
C VAL A 180 -25.45 -15.62 29.31
N ARG A 181 -25.15 -16.57 30.24
CA ARG A 181 -23.76 -16.85 30.65
C ARG A 181 -22.89 -17.32 29.48
N THR A 182 -23.44 -18.11 28.55
CA THR A 182 -22.75 -18.57 27.36
C THR A 182 -22.47 -17.38 26.41
N VAL A 183 -23.44 -16.45 26.27
CA VAL A 183 -23.24 -15.19 25.50
C VAL A 183 -22.09 -14.38 26.09
N GLU A 184 -22.02 -14.22 27.42
CA GLU A 184 -20.94 -13.48 28.09
C GLU A 184 -19.56 -14.10 27.80
N VAL A 185 -19.48 -15.43 27.84
CA VAL A 185 -18.23 -16.16 27.50
C VAL A 185 -17.84 -15.93 26.04
N HIS A 186 -18.80 -16.03 25.11
CA HIS A 186 -18.50 -15.77 23.68
C HIS A 186 -18.11 -14.31 23.44
N ARG A 187 -18.78 -13.34 24.09
CA ARG A 187 -18.41 -11.92 24.00
C ARG A 187 -16.97 -11.68 24.47
N ALA A 188 -16.59 -12.25 25.60
CA ALA A 188 -15.23 -12.12 26.12
C ALA A 188 -14.20 -12.66 25.12
N ARG A 189 -14.45 -13.85 24.53
CA ARG A 189 -13.58 -14.44 23.50
C ARG A 189 -13.52 -13.62 22.23
N VAL A 190 -14.66 -13.07 21.78
CA VAL A 190 -14.70 -12.15 20.62
C VAL A 190 -13.84 -10.93 20.89
N PHE A 191 -13.98 -10.28 22.04
CA PHE A 191 -13.21 -9.08 22.39
C PHE A 191 -11.71 -9.39 22.47
N ASP A 192 -11.34 -10.53 23.05
CA ASP A 192 -9.94 -10.98 23.12
C ASP A 192 -9.36 -11.23 21.71
N LYS A 193 -10.04 -12.04 20.89
CA LYS A 193 -9.59 -12.36 19.52
C LYS A 193 -9.54 -11.12 18.62
N MET A 194 -10.51 -10.22 18.72
CA MET A 194 -10.58 -8.98 17.97
C MET A 194 -9.65 -7.90 18.53
N GLN A 195 -9.04 -8.13 19.72
CA GLN A 195 -8.17 -7.18 20.42
C GLN A 195 -8.85 -5.84 20.70
N VAL A 196 -10.09 -5.87 21.15
CA VAL A 196 -10.90 -4.70 21.52
C VAL A 196 -11.39 -4.79 22.97
N LYS A 197 -11.67 -3.64 23.58
CA LYS A 197 -12.11 -3.56 24.99
C LYS A 197 -13.61 -3.35 25.15
N SER A 198 -14.32 -3.01 24.06
CA SER A 198 -15.74 -2.69 24.11
C SER A 198 -16.46 -2.98 22.79
N ALA A 199 -17.81 -3.10 22.87
CA ALA A 199 -18.65 -3.22 21.68
C ALA A 199 -18.56 -2.00 20.76
N VAL A 200 -18.38 -0.81 21.34
CA VAL A 200 -18.21 0.43 20.56
C VAL A 200 -16.90 0.40 19.77
N GLU A 201 -15.81 -0.01 20.40
CA GLU A 201 -14.51 -0.16 19.75
C GLU A 201 -14.57 -1.22 18.64
N LEU A 202 -15.21 -2.37 18.91
CA LEU A 202 -15.44 -3.41 17.90
C LEU A 202 -16.21 -2.87 16.69
N ALA A 203 -17.30 -2.16 16.91
CA ALA A 203 -18.10 -1.57 15.84
C ALA A 203 -17.28 -0.53 15.02
N ASN A 204 -16.48 0.29 15.68
CA ASN A 204 -15.63 1.28 15.01
C ASN A 204 -14.57 0.63 14.14
N VAL A 205 -13.88 -0.40 14.64
CA VAL A 205 -12.85 -1.14 13.88
C VAL A 205 -13.47 -1.81 12.66
N LEU A 206 -14.61 -2.48 12.81
CA LEU A 206 -15.29 -3.14 11.69
C LEU A 206 -15.81 -2.13 10.64
N ARG A 207 -16.34 -0.99 11.08
CA ARG A 207 -16.84 0.06 10.18
C ARG A 207 -15.71 0.74 9.40
N ALA A 208 -14.59 1.04 10.07
CA ALA A 208 -13.43 1.66 9.43
C ALA A 208 -12.86 0.83 8.28
N HIS A 209 -13.06 -0.49 8.30
CA HIS A 209 -12.56 -1.42 7.29
C HIS A 209 -13.65 -1.99 6.36
N GLY A 210 -14.85 -1.38 6.34
CA GLY A 210 -15.94 -1.76 5.45
C GLY A 210 -16.57 -3.13 5.74
N GLN A 211 -16.40 -3.66 6.97
CA GLN A 211 -16.98 -4.93 7.41
C GLN A 211 -18.39 -4.77 7.98
N LEU A 212 -18.87 -3.52 8.08
CA LEU A 212 -20.23 -3.16 8.47
C LEU A 212 -20.75 -2.05 7.55
N PRO A 213 -22.05 -2.02 7.24
CA PRO A 213 -22.66 -0.88 6.56
C PRO A 213 -22.48 0.40 7.39
N GLN A 214 -22.32 1.52 6.67
CA GLN A 214 -22.22 2.87 7.27
C GLN A 214 -23.52 3.26 7.95
#